data_3c30af56bf9d8847cf4addb534f53a75
#
_entry.id   3c30af56bf9d8847cf4addb534f53a75
#
_cell.length_a   1.000
_cell.length_b   1.000
_cell.length_c   1.000
_cell.angle_alpha   90.00
_cell.angle_beta   90.00
_cell.angle_gamma   90.00
#
_symmetry.space_group_name_H-M   'P 1'
#
loop_
_entity.id
_entity.type
_entity.pdbx_description
1 polymer ?
#
loop_
_entity_poly.entity_id
_entity_poly.type
_entity_poly.pdbx_seq_one_letter_code
_entity_poly.pdbx_strand_id
1 'polypeptide(L)'
;MSENKTGLEARLRDMRALSLVMSAEEAAELVKDGMTVGVSGFTPSGYPKAVPLALAERAKNGEDIKIDLYSGASVGPEIDTALTEAGVIRKRLPYHTNATIRGKINEGEIEYIDMHLSQSTQYINYGTLNKIDIAIVEGLAITEEGHIIPTTAVGNAPSFIKNADKVIVEINLKKPMSLEGMADIVVLDNPPNRKPINICSPSDRIGTPYMECGFDKIAAIVITDMQDKTRPLGEVDDTSRKISDNIIKFFEDRKST
;
A
#
# COMPACT_ATOMS: atom_id res chain seq x y z
N MET A 1 15.74 25.39 -17.16
CA MET A 1 16.76 24.32 -17.15
C MET A 1 16.59 23.60 -15.83
N SER A 2 15.93 22.43 -15.83
CA SER A 2 15.84 21.61 -14.62
C SER A 2 17.19 20.92 -14.45
N GLU A 3 17.95 21.30 -13.43
CA GLU A 3 19.08 20.51 -12.97
C GLU A 3 18.57 19.07 -12.73
N ASN A 4 19.28 18.12 -13.30
CA ASN A 4 18.98 16.68 -13.12
C ASN A 4 19.29 16.33 -11.65
N LYS A 5 18.32 16.53 -10.76
CA LYS A 5 18.40 16.09 -9.37
C LYS A 5 18.53 14.56 -9.40
N THR A 6 19.68 14.04 -9.03
CA THR A 6 19.95 12.61 -8.98
C THR A 6 19.89 12.11 -7.55
N GLY A 7 19.38 10.87 -7.37
CA GLY A 7 19.40 10.22 -6.07
C GLY A 7 18.27 10.64 -5.13
N LEU A 8 18.61 10.84 -3.85
CA LEU A 8 17.63 11.08 -2.78
C LEU A 8 16.91 12.44 -2.91
N GLU A 9 17.62 13.48 -3.43
CA GLU A 9 17.04 14.82 -3.66
C GLU A 9 15.91 14.82 -4.69
N ALA A 10 15.94 13.91 -5.66
CA ALA A 10 14.85 13.76 -6.63
C ALA A 10 13.60 13.17 -5.98
N ARG A 11 13.77 12.48 -4.86
CA ARG A 11 12.71 11.77 -4.13
C ARG A 11 12.18 12.53 -2.92
N LEU A 12 13.05 13.27 -2.22
CA LEU A 12 12.69 14.12 -1.07
C LEU A 12 12.90 15.58 -1.48
N ARG A 13 11.84 16.23 -1.95
CA ARG A 13 11.91 17.51 -2.65
C ARG A 13 11.83 18.73 -1.74
N ASP A 14 11.74 18.51 -0.44
CA ASP A 14 11.72 19.56 0.57
C ASP A 14 12.61 19.19 1.76
N MET A 15 13.22 20.18 2.38
CA MET A 15 14.08 20.01 3.56
C MET A 15 13.34 19.40 4.75
N ARG A 16 12.04 19.65 4.87
CA ARG A 16 11.19 19.01 5.90
C ARG A 16 11.17 17.51 5.75
N ALA A 17 11.12 16.99 4.51
CA ALA A 17 11.19 15.56 4.26
C ALA A 17 12.51 14.97 4.75
N LEU A 18 13.63 15.64 4.49
CA LEU A 18 14.95 15.18 4.95
C LEU A 18 15.05 15.10 6.48
N SER A 19 14.43 16.04 7.19
CA SER A 19 14.43 16.06 8.66
C SER A 19 13.59 14.95 9.30
N LEU A 20 12.71 14.28 8.54
CA LEU A 20 11.87 13.17 9.00
C LEU A 20 12.46 11.79 8.65
N VAL A 21 13.63 11.75 8.00
CA VAL A 21 14.30 10.49 7.67
C VAL A 21 14.86 9.84 8.92
N MET A 22 14.50 8.56 9.12
CA MET A 22 14.96 7.76 10.24
C MET A 22 15.06 6.28 9.82
N SER A 23 15.57 5.44 10.69
CA SER A 23 15.63 3.99 10.48
C SER A 23 14.24 3.34 10.53
N ALA A 24 14.12 2.12 10.01
CA ALA A 24 12.87 1.36 10.10
C ALA A 24 12.52 1.01 11.56
N GLU A 25 13.53 0.76 12.38
CA GLU A 25 13.41 0.47 13.81
C GLU A 25 12.83 1.67 14.56
N GLU A 26 13.40 2.87 14.36
CA GLU A 26 12.90 4.12 14.95
C GLU A 26 11.47 4.43 14.48
N ALA A 27 11.19 4.24 13.20
CA ALA A 27 9.84 4.44 12.66
C ALA A 27 8.83 3.43 13.22
N ALA A 28 9.25 2.17 13.40
CA ALA A 28 8.41 1.14 14.00
C ALA A 28 8.06 1.45 15.46
N GLU A 29 8.91 2.18 16.21
CA GLU A 29 8.61 2.61 17.58
C GLU A 29 7.41 3.57 17.68
N LEU A 30 7.03 4.21 16.58
CA LEU A 30 5.83 5.06 16.54
C LEU A 30 4.54 4.22 16.63
N VAL A 31 4.59 2.96 16.22
CA VAL A 31 3.47 2.03 16.34
C VAL A 31 3.42 1.49 17.77
N LYS A 32 2.29 1.70 18.46
CA LYS A 32 2.07 1.31 19.85
C LYS A 32 1.01 0.20 19.96
N ASP A 33 1.02 -0.49 21.09
CA ASP A 33 0.00 -1.48 21.41
C ASP A 33 -1.42 -0.89 21.32
N GLY A 34 -2.34 -1.67 20.79
CA GLY A 34 -3.75 -1.32 20.60
C GLY A 34 -4.06 -0.45 19.39
N MET A 35 -3.05 0.06 18.66
CA MET A 35 -3.28 0.94 17.50
C MET A 35 -3.94 0.22 16.33
N THR A 36 -4.69 0.98 15.55
CA THR A 36 -5.17 0.61 14.22
C THR A 36 -4.18 1.09 13.17
N VAL A 37 -3.60 0.15 12.44
CA VAL A 37 -2.57 0.41 11.43
C VAL A 37 -3.09 0.11 10.03
N GLY A 38 -3.09 1.13 9.16
CA GLY A 38 -3.47 1.01 7.75
C GLY A 38 -2.25 0.74 6.88
N VAL A 39 -2.25 -0.37 6.15
CA VAL A 39 -1.16 -0.75 5.24
C VAL A 39 -1.75 -1.15 3.90
N SER A 40 -1.31 -0.56 2.80
CA SER A 40 -1.84 -0.90 1.49
C SER A 40 -0.74 -1.15 0.46
N GLY A 41 -1.08 -1.93 -0.50
CA GLY A 41 -0.42 -2.28 -1.74
C GLY A 41 -1.45 -3.01 -2.59
N PHE A 42 -1.03 -3.62 -3.69
CA PHE A 42 -1.92 -4.45 -4.50
C PHE A 42 -1.27 -5.81 -4.73
N THR A 43 -1.77 -6.84 -4.05
CA THR A 43 -1.08 -8.13 -3.93
C THR A 43 0.36 -7.89 -3.46
N PRO A 44 1.37 -8.68 -3.75
CA PRO A 44 2.74 -8.39 -3.32
C PRO A 44 3.44 -7.35 -4.22
N SER A 45 2.82 -6.16 -4.41
CA SER A 45 3.39 -5.07 -5.20
C SER A 45 3.08 -3.70 -4.57
N GLY A 46 4.07 -2.82 -4.48
CA GLY A 46 3.93 -1.45 -4.00
C GLY A 46 3.45 -1.34 -2.56
N TYR A 47 3.95 -2.18 -1.66
CA TYR A 47 3.61 -2.22 -0.24
C TYR A 47 4.85 -1.94 0.63
N PRO A 48 4.69 -1.38 1.83
CA PRO A 48 5.80 -1.16 2.74
C PRO A 48 6.34 -2.48 3.29
N LYS A 49 7.64 -2.56 3.56
CA LYS A 49 8.34 -3.79 3.92
C LYS A 49 9.22 -3.64 5.16
N ALA A 50 10.00 -2.55 5.22
CA ALA A 50 11.01 -2.37 6.25
C ALA A 50 10.40 -2.12 7.64
N VAL A 51 9.43 -1.22 7.74
CA VAL A 51 8.76 -0.90 9.01
C VAL A 51 7.95 -2.08 9.55
N PRO A 52 7.16 -2.82 8.74
CA PRO A 52 6.50 -4.04 9.21
C PRO A 52 7.48 -5.11 9.72
N LEU A 53 8.62 -5.29 9.07
CA LEU A 53 9.64 -6.22 9.54
C LEU A 53 10.26 -5.77 10.86
N ALA A 54 10.59 -4.48 11.00
CA ALA A 54 11.10 -3.93 12.25
C ALA A 54 10.08 -4.07 13.40
N LEU A 55 8.79 -3.87 13.11
CA LEU A 55 7.71 -4.09 14.07
C LEU A 55 7.61 -5.56 14.50
N ALA A 56 7.75 -6.50 13.56
CA ALA A 56 7.78 -7.93 13.86
C ALA A 56 8.98 -8.29 14.75
N GLU A 57 10.16 -7.71 14.51
CA GLU A 57 11.36 -7.95 15.32
C GLU A 57 11.21 -7.38 16.74
N ARG A 58 10.55 -6.24 16.95
CA ARG A 58 10.25 -5.72 18.29
C ARG A 58 9.45 -6.74 19.10
N ALA A 59 8.40 -7.32 18.50
CA ALA A 59 7.59 -8.34 19.18
C ALA A 59 8.37 -9.62 19.48
N LYS A 60 9.21 -10.10 18.54
CA LYS A 60 10.07 -11.26 18.76
C LYS A 60 11.10 -11.03 19.87
N ASN A 61 11.52 -9.79 20.06
CA ASN A 61 12.45 -9.40 21.15
C ASN A 61 11.72 -9.21 22.49
N GLY A 62 10.44 -9.58 22.59
CA GLY A 62 9.70 -9.65 23.85
C GLY A 62 8.78 -8.46 24.12
N GLU A 63 8.59 -7.54 23.20
CA GLU A 63 7.60 -6.47 23.35
C GLU A 63 6.19 -7.04 23.10
N ASP A 64 5.30 -6.89 24.07
CA ASP A 64 3.90 -7.28 23.91
C ASP A 64 3.14 -6.16 23.18
N ILE A 65 3.03 -6.32 21.88
CA ILE A 65 2.38 -5.36 21.00
C ILE A 65 1.36 -6.03 20.09
N LYS A 66 0.14 -5.54 20.10
CA LYS A 66 -1.00 -6.00 19.29
C LYS A 66 -1.60 -4.83 18.51
N ILE A 67 -1.85 -5.03 17.24
CA ILE A 67 -2.47 -4.02 16.38
C ILE A 67 -3.71 -4.57 15.68
N ASP A 68 -4.61 -3.66 15.31
CA ASP A 68 -5.65 -3.92 14.32
C ASP A 68 -5.11 -3.55 12.94
N LEU A 69 -4.92 -4.53 12.08
CA LEU A 69 -4.31 -4.34 10.76
C LEU A 69 -5.39 -4.20 9.68
N TYR A 70 -5.48 -3.00 9.12
CA TYR A 70 -6.33 -2.70 7.96
C TYR A 70 -5.48 -2.72 6.70
N SER A 71 -5.90 -3.49 5.69
CA SER A 71 -5.24 -3.47 4.40
C SER A 71 -6.21 -3.17 3.25
N GLY A 72 -5.64 -3.07 2.06
CA GLY A 72 -6.42 -3.12 0.82
C GLY A 72 -6.65 -4.55 0.37
N ALA A 73 -6.25 -4.88 -0.86
CA ALA A 73 -6.07 -6.26 -1.29
C ALA A 73 -4.99 -6.94 -0.42
N SER A 74 -4.72 -8.23 -0.65
CA SER A 74 -3.64 -8.88 0.08
C SER A 74 -2.32 -8.15 -0.13
N VAL A 75 -1.45 -8.21 0.86
CA VAL A 75 -0.12 -7.59 0.86
C VAL A 75 0.98 -8.66 0.86
N GLY A 76 2.23 -8.25 0.93
CA GLY A 76 3.35 -9.18 0.88
C GLY A 76 3.63 -9.91 2.21
N PRO A 77 4.53 -10.90 2.18
CA PRO A 77 4.84 -11.72 3.34
C PRO A 77 5.49 -10.95 4.50
N GLU A 78 6.12 -9.81 4.24
CA GLU A 78 6.69 -8.92 5.25
C GLU A 78 5.62 -8.36 6.19
N ILE A 79 4.36 -8.32 5.73
CA ILE A 79 3.22 -7.89 6.51
C ILE A 79 2.43 -9.11 6.99
N ASP A 80 1.79 -9.83 6.07
CA ASP A 80 0.84 -10.89 6.45
C ASP A 80 1.53 -12.08 7.14
N THR A 81 2.75 -12.47 6.73
CA THR A 81 3.47 -13.60 7.38
C THR A 81 4.24 -13.13 8.60
N ALA A 82 5.12 -12.13 8.44
CA ALA A 82 6.05 -11.75 9.50
C ALA A 82 5.34 -11.21 10.75
N LEU A 83 4.33 -10.35 10.59
CA LEU A 83 3.56 -9.83 11.72
C LEU A 83 2.68 -10.91 12.37
N THR A 84 2.17 -11.87 11.59
CA THR A 84 1.41 -13.01 12.12
C THR A 84 2.28 -13.93 12.96
N GLU A 85 3.46 -14.33 12.44
CA GLU A 85 4.40 -15.20 13.14
C GLU A 85 4.96 -14.54 14.41
N ALA A 86 5.15 -13.23 14.40
CA ALA A 86 5.52 -12.46 15.57
C ALA A 86 4.37 -12.22 16.56
N GLY A 87 3.15 -12.64 16.21
CA GLY A 87 1.99 -12.49 17.07
C GLY A 87 1.49 -11.04 17.21
N VAL A 88 1.83 -10.15 16.30
CA VAL A 88 1.51 -8.71 16.38
C VAL A 88 0.05 -8.43 15.99
N ILE A 89 -0.57 -9.23 15.13
CA ILE A 89 -1.90 -8.95 14.60
C ILE A 89 -2.97 -9.45 15.57
N ARG A 90 -3.77 -8.54 16.11
CA ARG A 90 -4.98 -8.85 16.90
C ARG A 90 -6.17 -9.02 15.97
N LYS A 91 -6.38 -8.10 15.03
CA LYS A 91 -7.49 -8.08 14.09
C LYS A 91 -6.99 -7.81 12.68
N ARG A 92 -7.61 -8.47 11.70
CA ARG A 92 -7.28 -8.33 10.27
C ARG A 92 -8.53 -8.06 9.44
N LEU A 93 -8.48 -7.08 8.56
CA LEU A 93 -9.51 -6.81 7.55
C LEU A 93 -8.90 -6.14 6.31
N PRO A 94 -9.60 -6.10 5.16
CA PRO A 94 -10.81 -6.82 4.81
C PRO A 94 -10.54 -8.16 4.14
N TYR A 95 -9.40 -8.34 3.48
CA TYR A 95 -9.12 -9.48 2.60
C TYR A 95 -7.65 -9.89 2.65
N HIS A 96 -7.37 -11.17 2.53
CA HIS A 96 -6.00 -11.72 2.41
C HIS A 96 -5.97 -13.01 1.58
N THR A 97 -4.80 -13.35 1.05
CA THR A 97 -4.53 -14.63 0.36
C THR A 97 -3.45 -15.46 1.06
N ASN A 98 -2.92 -14.98 2.18
CA ASN A 98 -1.81 -15.59 2.89
C ASN A 98 -2.26 -16.78 3.73
N ALA A 99 -1.54 -17.91 3.64
CA ALA A 99 -1.88 -19.15 4.33
C ALA A 99 -1.58 -19.08 5.84
N THR A 100 -0.51 -18.39 6.24
CA THR A 100 -0.11 -18.26 7.64
C THR A 100 -1.18 -17.54 8.46
N ILE A 101 -1.61 -16.37 8.00
CA ILE A 101 -2.65 -15.61 8.71
C ILE A 101 -3.99 -16.32 8.69
N ARG A 102 -4.34 -17.04 7.58
CA ARG A 102 -5.56 -17.84 7.50
C ARG A 102 -5.57 -18.95 8.55
N GLY A 103 -4.43 -19.60 8.78
CA GLY A 103 -4.29 -20.59 9.86
C GLY A 103 -4.65 -19.98 11.21
N LYS A 104 -4.09 -18.86 11.56
CA LYS A 104 -4.33 -18.16 12.84
C LYS A 104 -5.77 -17.64 13.00
N ILE A 105 -6.39 -17.20 11.92
CA ILE A 105 -7.81 -16.84 11.90
C ILE A 105 -8.69 -18.08 12.18
N ASN A 106 -8.42 -19.19 11.52
CA ASN A 106 -9.17 -20.44 11.72
C ASN A 106 -8.98 -21.04 13.11
N GLU A 107 -7.83 -20.81 13.74
CA GLU A 107 -7.53 -21.20 15.12
C GLU A 107 -8.18 -20.26 16.15
N GLY A 108 -8.75 -19.13 15.71
CA GLY A 108 -9.38 -18.14 16.59
C GLY A 108 -8.40 -17.22 17.31
N GLU A 109 -7.13 -17.20 16.89
CA GLU A 109 -6.09 -16.34 17.48
C GLU A 109 -6.11 -14.91 16.93
N ILE A 110 -6.66 -14.73 15.72
CA ILE A 110 -6.78 -13.43 15.05
C ILE A 110 -8.25 -13.17 14.72
N GLU A 111 -8.78 -12.04 15.16
CA GLU A 111 -10.10 -11.57 14.75
C GLU A 111 -10.07 -11.20 13.26
N TYR A 112 -11.11 -11.62 12.52
CA TYR A 112 -11.19 -11.34 11.10
C TYR A 112 -12.54 -10.79 10.70
N ILE A 113 -12.53 -9.74 9.88
CA ILE A 113 -13.74 -9.19 9.27
C ILE A 113 -13.58 -9.25 7.76
N ASP A 114 -14.30 -10.18 7.12
CA ASP A 114 -14.38 -10.25 5.66
C ASP A 114 -15.36 -9.20 5.14
N MET A 115 -14.93 -8.45 4.15
CA MET A 115 -15.77 -7.46 3.48
C MET A 115 -15.23 -7.13 2.08
N HIS A 116 -16.07 -6.57 1.24
CA HIS A 116 -15.60 -6.05 -0.05
C HIS A 116 -14.58 -4.91 0.14
N LEU A 117 -13.52 -4.92 -0.65
CA LEU A 117 -12.49 -3.88 -0.64
C LEU A 117 -13.08 -2.48 -0.82
N SER A 118 -14.06 -2.33 -1.72
CA SER A 118 -14.75 -1.06 -1.97
C SER A 118 -15.57 -0.54 -0.78
N GLN A 119 -15.95 -1.41 0.14
CA GLN A 119 -16.72 -1.02 1.33
C GLN A 119 -15.80 -0.62 2.49
N SER A 120 -14.60 -1.19 2.59
CA SER A 120 -13.69 -0.93 3.71
C SER A 120 -13.36 0.54 3.87
N THR A 121 -13.05 1.23 2.78
CA THR A 121 -12.76 2.67 2.79
C THR A 121 -13.99 3.51 3.13
N GLN A 122 -15.19 3.10 2.71
CA GLN A 122 -16.43 3.79 3.06
C GLN A 122 -16.72 3.64 4.56
N TYR A 123 -16.56 2.46 5.14
CA TYR A 123 -16.78 2.24 6.57
C TYR A 123 -15.78 2.97 7.45
N ILE A 124 -14.54 3.11 7.01
CA ILE A 124 -13.54 3.96 7.68
C ILE A 124 -13.97 5.43 7.61
N ASN A 125 -14.35 5.91 6.42
CA ASN A 125 -14.78 7.30 6.24
C ASN A 125 -16.07 7.65 7.01
N TYR A 126 -16.97 6.68 7.21
CA TYR A 126 -18.19 6.87 8.03
C TYR A 126 -17.95 6.72 9.54
N GLY A 127 -16.76 6.27 9.94
CA GLY A 127 -16.46 5.99 11.35
C GLY A 127 -17.15 4.72 11.87
N THR A 128 -17.62 3.83 10.98
CA THR A 128 -18.16 2.52 11.35
C THR A 128 -17.06 1.57 11.79
N LEU A 129 -15.89 1.68 11.17
CA LEU A 129 -14.65 1.06 11.62
C LEU A 129 -13.82 2.06 12.43
N ASN A 130 -12.92 1.56 13.26
CA ASN A 130 -12.02 2.41 14.03
C ASN A 130 -11.21 3.31 13.09
N LYS A 131 -10.89 4.50 13.58
CA LYS A 131 -9.99 5.43 12.92
C LYS A 131 -8.60 4.79 12.82
N ILE A 132 -7.89 5.13 11.78
CA ILE A 132 -6.50 4.70 11.59
C ILE A 132 -5.59 5.63 12.41
N ASP A 133 -4.81 5.07 13.31
CA ASP A 133 -3.82 5.83 14.08
C ASP A 133 -2.59 6.12 13.20
N ILE A 134 -2.08 5.08 12.51
CA ILE A 134 -0.92 5.20 11.63
C ILE A 134 -1.20 4.51 10.30
N ALA A 135 -0.97 5.21 9.18
CA ALA A 135 -0.85 4.61 7.87
C ALA A 135 0.63 4.40 7.51
N ILE A 136 0.99 3.21 7.06
CA ILE A 136 2.34 2.91 6.55
C ILE A 136 2.21 2.64 5.06
N VAL A 137 2.90 3.42 4.23
CA VAL A 137 2.76 3.37 2.76
C VAL A 137 4.10 3.36 2.07
N GLU A 138 4.18 2.68 0.91
CA GLU A 138 5.34 2.77 0.04
C GLU A 138 5.18 3.95 -0.92
N GLY A 139 6.23 4.78 -1.04
CA GLY A 139 6.31 5.91 -1.94
C GLY A 139 7.51 5.84 -2.86
N LEU A 140 7.38 6.47 -4.03
CA LEU A 140 8.46 6.73 -4.96
C LEU A 140 9.23 7.99 -4.56
N ALA A 141 8.49 9.03 -4.23
CA ALA A 141 9.00 10.34 -3.85
C ALA A 141 7.95 11.11 -3.01
N ILE A 142 8.38 12.19 -2.39
CA ILE A 142 7.54 13.16 -1.67
C ILE A 142 7.73 14.51 -2.35
N THR A 143 6.63 15.17 -2.71
CA THR A 143 6.63 16.49 -3.35
C THR A 143 7.01 17.60 -2.37
N GLU A 144 7.18 18.80 -2.89
CA GLU A 144 7.45 20.00 -2.11
C GLU A 144 6.33 20.34 -1.11
N GLU A 145 5.08 19.93 -1.41
CA GLU A 145 3.90 20.09 -0.55
C GLU A 145 3.72 18.95 0.46
N GLY A 146 4.51 17.87 0.34
CA GLY A 146 4.38 16.68 1.19
C GLY A 146 3.39 15.64 0.65
N HIS A 147 3.00 15.71 -0.64
CA HIS A 147 2.23 14.66 -1.28
C HIS A 147 3.12 13.47 -1.63
N ILE A 148 2.55 12.26 -1.61
CA ILE A 148 3.30 11.03 -1.80
C ILE A 148 3.06 10.50 -3.21
N ILE A 149 4.10 10.43 -4.03
CA ILE A 149 4.05 9.79 -5.34
C ILE A 149 4.11 8.27 -5.12
N PRO A 150 3.11 7.50 -5.58
CA PRO A 150 3.08 6.06 -5.36
C PRO A 150 4.12 5.34 -6.22
N THR A 151 4.44 4.11 -5.85
CA THR A 151 5.28 3.21 -6.64
C THR A 151 4.44 2.44 -7.67
N THR A 152 4.40 1.11 -7.57
CA THR A 152 3.71 0.22 -8.52
C THR A 152 2.26 -0.09 -8.15
N ALA A 153 1.80 0.38 -7.01
CA ALA A 153 0.42 0.22 -6.55
C ALA A 153 -0.07 1.42 -5.77
N VAL A 154 -1.36 1.65 -5.80
CA VAL A 154 -2.08 2.66 -5.01
C VAL A 154 -2.95 1.98 -3.95
N GLY A 155 -3.79 1.02 -4.34
CA GLY A 155 -4.69 0.32 -3.44
C GLY A 155 -5.56 1.27 -2.61
N ASN A 156 -5.70 0.98 -1.31
CA ASN A 156 -6.44 1.81 -0.36
C ASN A 156 -5.57 2.89 0.32
N ALA A 157 -4.29 3.02 -0.06
CA ALA A 157 -3.37 3.96 0.58
C ALA A 157 -3.89 5.41 0.65
N PRO A 158 -4.48 6.00 -0.43
CA PRO A 158 -5.02 7.35 -0.34
C PRO A 158 -6.10 7.53 0.73
N SER A 159 -6.98 6.53 0.87
CA SER A 159 -8.03 6.54 1.89
C SER A 159 -7.46 6.35 3.29
N PHE A 160 -6.42 5.55 3.45
CA PHE A 160 -5.74 5.36 4.73
C PHE A 160 -5.00 6.63 5.15
N ILE A 161 -4.25 7.26 4.24
CA ILE A 161 -3.58 8.55 4.48
C ILE A 161 -4.59 9.61 4.90
N LYS A 162 -5.73 9.71 4.19
CA LYS A 162 -6.79 10.67 4.50
C LYS A 162 -7.31 10.51 5.93
N ASN A 163 -7.51 9.28 6.38
CA ASN A 163 -8.14 8.95 7.67
C ASN A 163 -7.15 8.65 8.80
N ALA A 164 -5.85 8.63 8.53
CA ALA A 164 -4.83 8.42 9.56
C ALA A 164 -4.49 9.70 10.31
N ASP A 165 -4.13 9.54 11.59
CA ASP A 165 -3.55 10.63 12.37
C ASP A 165 -2.13 10.93 11.94
N LYS A 166 -1.34 9.89 11.67
CA LYS A 166 0.05 9.98 11.22
C LYS A 166 0.32 9.01 10.08
N VAL A 167 1.33 9.35 9.30
CA VAL A 167 1.78 8.58 8.13
C VAL A 167 3.26 8.29 8.24
N ILE A 168 3.63 7.04 8.03
CA ILE A 168 5.01 6.60 7.82
C ILE A 168 5.17 6.28 6.34
N VAL A 169 6.20 6.84 5.70
CA VAL A 169 6.44 6.65 4.26
C VAL A 169 7.74 5.88 4.05
N GLU A 170 7.66 4.72 3.42
CA GLU A 170 8.84 4.00 2.94
C GLU A 170 9.17 4.44 1.52
N ILE A 171 10.26 5.18 1.32
CA ILE A 171 10.75 5.57 -0.01
C ILE A 171 11.64 4.45 -0.56
N ASN A 172 11.13 3.77 -1.59
CA ASN A 172 11.80 2.61 -2.17
C ASN A 172 12.70 2.99 -3.36
N LEU A 173 14.00 2.90 -3.14
CA LEU A 173 15.03 3.26 -4.14
C LEU A 173 15.11 2.27 -5.31
N LYS A 174 14.60 1.03 -5.16
CA LYS A 174 14.55 0.04 -6.26
C LYS A 174 13.53 0.41 -7.33
N LYS A 175 12.59 1.30 -7.03
CA LYS A 175 11.58 1.71 -7.99
C LYS A 175 12.13 2.83 -8.88
N PRO A 176 12.02 2.71 -10.22
CA PRO A 176 12.53 3.71 -11.14
C PRO A 176 11.69 4.99 -11.09
N MET A 177 12.33 6.15 -11.16
CA MET A 177 11.65 7.46 -11.15
C MET A 177 10.68 7.64 -12.34
N SER A 178 10.82 6.86 -13.41
CA SER A 178 9.90 6.86 -14.55
C SER A 178 8.46 6.43 -14.20
N LEU A 179 8.20 5.90 -12.99
CA LEU A 179 6.85 5.65 -12.48
C LEU A 179 6.10 6.93 -12.14
N GLU A 180 6.81 8.05 -11.93
CA GLU A 180 6.18 9.33 -11.65
C GLU A 180 5.24 9.76 -12.78
N GLY A 181 4.04 10.19 -12.40
CA GLY A 181 3.03 10.61 -13.36
C GLY A 181 2.19 9.47 -13.98
N MET A 182 2.49 8.21 -13.71
CA MET A 182 1.70 7.09 -14.22
C MET A 182 0.36 6.91 -13.49
N ALA A 183 0.31 7.22 -12.21
CA ALA A 183 -0.92 7.10 -11.42
C ALA A 183 -1.93 8.19 -11.77
N ASP A 184 -3.21 7.87 -11.60
CA ASP A 184 -4.36 8.78 -11.74
C ASP A 184 -5.32 8.50 -10.58
N ILE A 185 -5.20 9.26 -9.50
CA ILE A 185 -5.77 8.94 -8.19
C ILE A 185 -6.93 9.84 -7.87
N VAL A 186 -8.08 9.24 -7.59
CA VAL A 186 -9.28 9.92 -7.09
C VAL A 186 -9.73 9.29 -5.80
N VAL A 187 -9.86 10.09 -4.76
CA VAL A 187 -10.54 9.71 -3.51
C VAL A 187 -11.98 10.18 -3.59
N LEU A 188 -12.89 9.25 -3.85
CA LEU A 188 -14.30 9.56 -3.98
C LEU A 188 -14.93 9.94 -2.64
N ASP A 189 -15.85 10.90 -2.69
CA ASP A 189 -16.74 11.17 -1.56
C ASP A 189 -17.67 9.98 -1.29
N ASN A 190 -18.11 9.86 -0.06
CA ASN A 190 -19.12 8.85 0.30
C ASN A 190 -20.52 9.27 -0.19
N PRO A 191 -21.42 8.33 -0.51
CA PRO A 191 -22.83 8.65 -0.66
C PRO A 191 -23.40 9.38 0.59
N PRO A 192 -24.30 10.37 0.45
CA PRO A 192 -24.92 10.82 -0.80
C PRO A 192 -24.12 11.88 -1.57
N ASN A 193 -22.93 12.27 -1.09
CA ASN A 193 -22.17 13.42 -1.62
C ASN A 193 -21.31 13.06 -2.83
N ARG A 194 -21.33 11.80 -3.26
CA ARG A 194 -20.56 11.33 -4.43
C ARG A 194 -21.02 12.02 -5.70
N LYS A 195 -20.05 12.58 -6.42
CA LYS A 195 -20.27 13.21 -7.72
C LYS A 195 -19.92 12.26 -8.85
N PRO A 196 -20.57 12.36 -10.02
CA PRO A 196 -20.14 11.64 -11.21
C PRO A 196 -18.71 12.01 -11.61
N ILE A 197 -17.95 11.03 -12.08
CA ILE A 197 -16.65 11.24 -12.70
C ILE A 197 -16.90 11.48 -14.19
N ASN A 198 -16.60 12.68 -14.69
CA ASN A 198 -16.75 13.03 -16.08
C ASN A 198 -15.54 12.55 -16.87
N ILE A 199 -15.74 11.48 -17.65
CA ILE A 199 -14.77 10.98 -18.62
C ILE A 199 -15.37 11.21 -20.00
N CYS A 200 -14.74 12.08 -20.81
CA CYS A 200 -15.20 12.46 -22.14
C CYS A 200 -14.29 11.91 -23.25
N SER A 201 -13.07 11.54 -22.92
CA SER A 201 -12.04 11.02 -23.82
C SER A 201 -11.27 9.86 -23.17
N PRO A 202 -10.78 8.89 -23.98
CA PRO A 202 -9.92 7.81 -23.44
C PRO A 202 -8.63 8.29 -22.79
N SER A 203 -8.18 9.50 -23.09
CA SER A 203 -6.98 10.12 -22.54
C SER A 203 -7.22 11.01 -21.34
N ASP A 204 -8.47 11.17 -20.89
CA ASP A 204 -8.81 12.04 -19.78
C ASP A 204 -8.20 11.49 -18.49
N ARG A 205 -7.60 12.39 -17.71
CA ARG A 205 -7.20 12.16 -16.33
C ARG A 205 -8.24 12.75 -15.40
N ILE A 206 -8.57 12.02 -14.35
CA ILE A 206 -9.67 12.34 -13.44
C ILE A 206 -9.20 12.74 -12.05
N GLY A 207 -7.92 12.55 -11.76
CA GLY A 207 -7.34 12.77 -10.44
C GLY A 207 -5.94 13.35 -10.49
N THR A 208 -5.16 12.99 -9.48
CA THR A 208 -3.78 13.43 -9.30
C THR A 208 -2.78 12.30 -9.49
N PRO A 209 -1.53 12.59 -9.91
CA PRO A 209 -0.49 11.57 -9.98
C PRO A 209 0.13 11.22 -8.62
N TYR A 210 -0.40 11.74 -7.52
CA TYR A 210 0.08 11.56 -6.16
C TYR A 210 -1.07 11.28 -5.20
N MET A 211 -0.73 10.69 -4.07
CA MET A 211 -1.61 10.55 -2.92
C MET A 211 -1.53 11.84 -2.08
N GLU A 212 -2.67 12.48 -1.88
CA GLU A 212 -2.73 13.70 -1.07
C GLU A 212 -2.33 13.41 0.38
N CYS A 213 -1.37 14.18 0.85
CA CYS A 213 -0.86 14.18 2.23
C CYS A 213 -0.40 15.60 2.57
N GLY A 214 0.31 15.75 3.64
CA GLY A 214 0.98 17.00 4.04
C GLY A 214 2.04 16.66 5.08
N PHE A 215 3.02 17.54 5.24
CA PHE A 215 4.09 17.33 6.22
C PHE A 215 3.59 17.31 7.67
N ASP A 216 2.44 17.87 7.96
CA ASP A 216 1.76 17.83 9.27
C ASP A 216 1.36 16.39 9.66
N LYS A 217 1.10 15.53 8.69
CA LYS A 217 0.76 14.12 8.89
C LYS A 217 1.97 13.19 8.85
N ILE A 218 3.01 13.49 8.06
CA ILE A 218 4.18 12.63 7.92
C ILE A 218 4.99 12.62 9.23
N ALA A 219 5.00 11.48 9.91
CA ALA A 219 5.73 11.29 11.17
C ALA A 219 7.14 10.72 10.97
N ALA A 220 7.34 9.92 9.91
CA ALA A 220 8.61 9.29 9.59
C ALA A 220 8.74 9.00 8.09
N ILE A 221 9.98 9.05 7.61
CA ILE A 221 10.37 8.63 6.27
C ILE A 221 11.49 7.61 6.42
N VAL A 222 11.29 6.42 5.85
CA VAL A 222 12.27 5.34 5.86
C VAL A 222 12.77 5.11 4.44
N ILE A 223 14.08 5.14 4.25
CA ILE A 223 14.68 4.86 2.95
C ILE A 223 14.95 3.35 2.82
N THR A 224 14.42 2.74 1.77
CA THR A 224 14.57 1.30 1.53
C THR A 224 14.99 1.00 0.10
N ASP A 225 15.52 -0.20 -0.13
CA ASP A 225 15.85 -0.71 -1.47
C ASP A 225 15.29 -2.13 -1.68
N MET A 226 14.22 -2.48 -0.96
CA MET A 226 13.62 -3.80 -0.97
C MET A 226 12.74 -4.02 -2.20
N GLN A 227 12.90 -5.18 -2.85
CA GLN A 227 12.05 -5.57 -3.97
C GLN A 227 10.74 -6.18 -3.53
N ASP A 228 9.70 -6.00 -4.37
CA ASP A 228 8.44 -6.72 -4.21
C ASP A 228 8.66 -8.23 -4.42
N LYS A 229 8.04 -9.03 -3.58
CA LYS A 229 8.02 -10.49 -3.72
C LYS A 229 6.86 -10.92 -4.61
N THR A 230 6.94 -10.58 -5.89
CA THR A 230 5.92 -10.95 -6.87
C THR A 230 5.79 -12.48 -6.97
N ARG A 231 4.58 -12.93 -7.28
CA ARG A 231 4.35 -14.36 -7.52
C ARG A 231 5.06 -14.77 -8.80
N PRO A 232 5.78 -15.90 -8.82
CA PRO A 232 6.33 -16.44 -10.06
C PRO A 232 5.19 -16.83 -11.01
N LEU A 233 5.44 -16.71 -12.30
CA LEU A 233 4.54 -17.29 -13.29
C LEU A 233 4.52 -18.82 -13.10
N GLY A 234 3.34 -19.42 -13.21
CA GLY A 234 3.20 -20.87 -13.20
C GLY A 234 3.87 -21.51 -14.41
N GLU A 235 4.14 -22.80 -14.32
CA GLU A 235 4.59 -23.56 -15.48
C GLU A 235 3.52 -23.59 -16.57
N VAL A 236 3.96 -23.51 -17.80
CA VAL A 236 3.06 -23.52 -18.96
C VAL A 236 2.61 -24.95 -19.22
N ASP A 237 1.37 -25.25 -18.91
CA ASP A 237 0.70 -26.52 -19.19
C ASP A 237 -0.02 -26.53 -20.55
N ASP A 238 -0.59 -27.67 -20.93
CA ASP A 238 -1.33 -27.82 -22.19
C ASP A 238 -2.60 -26.94 -22.22
N THR A 239 -3.20 -26.67 -21.07
CA THR A 239 -4.37 -25.80 -20.99
C THR A 239 -3.98 -24.36 -21.28
N SER A 240 -2.90 -23.88 -20.68
CA SER A 240 -2.35 -22.54 -20.94
C SER A 240 -1.97 -22.35 -22.40
N ARG A 241 -1.36 -23.39 -23.05
CA ARG A 241 -1.05 -23.36 -24.48
C ARG A 241 -2.30 -23.22 -25.33
N LYS A 242 -3.31 -24.05 -25.10
CA LYS A 242 -4.59 -23.99 -25.83
C LYS A 242 -5.30 -22.64 -25.68
N ILE A 243 -5.27 -22.06 -24.48
CA ILE A 243 -5.83 -20.72 -24.24
C ILE A 243 -5.06 -19.70 -25.08
N SER A 244 -3.72 -19.73 -25.06
CA SER A 244 -2.87 -18.83 -25.84
C SER A 244 -3.15 -18.96 -27.34
N ASP A 245 -3.19 -20.19 -27.86
CA ASP A 245 -3.44 -20.47 -29.29
C ASP A 245 -4.81 -19.91 -29.73
N ASN A 246 -5.84 -20.09 -28.91
CA ASN A 246 -7.17 -19.54 -29.18
C ASN A 246 -7.19 -18.01 -29.19
N ILE A 247 -6.45 -17.36 -28.30
CA ILE A 247 -6.33 -15.91 -28.25
C ILE A 247 -5.58 -15.39 -29.48
N ILE A 248 -4.47 -16.03 -29.83
CA ILE A 248 -3.68 -15.67 -31.03
C ILE A 248 -4.56 -15.77 -32.27
N LYS A 249 -5.24 -16.92 -32.47
CA LYS A 249 -6.15 -17.13 -33.59
C LYS A 249 -7.25 -16.06 -33.65
N PHE A 250 -7.86 -15.72 -32.53
CA PHE A 250 -8.88 -14.67 -32.47
C PHE A 250 -8.36 -13.30 -32.97
N PHE A 251 -7.12 -12.94 -32.63
CA PHE A 251 -6.53 -11.71 -33.14
C PHE A 251 -6.10 -11.77 -34.59
N GLU A 252 -5.62 -12.93 -35.06
CA GLU A 252 -5.27 -13.14 -36.47
C GLU A 252 -6.49 -13.04 -37.37
N ASP A 253 -7.58 -13.70 -37.01
CA ASP A 253 -8.85 -13.65 -37.74
C ASP A 253 -9.40 -12.20 -37.85
N ARG A 254 -9.15 -11.34 -36.87
CA ARG A 254 -9.59 -9.94 -36.90
C ARG A 254 -8.67 -8.98 -37.62
N LYS A 255 -7.42 -9.34 -37.87
CA LYS A 255 -6.51 -8.54 -38.73
C LYS A 255 -6.83 -8.70 -40.21
N SER A 256 -7.59 -9.70 -40.57
CA SER A 256 -7.98 -10.03 -41.97
C SER A 256 -9.29 -9.34 -42.38
N THR A 257 -9.90 -8.56 -41.52
CA THR A 257 -11.09 -7.74 -41.74
C THR A 257 -10.76 -6.27 -41.58
#